data_bd42239c35a59d0c26991404726f0eec
#
_entry.id   bd42239c35a59d0c26991404726f0eec
#
_cell.length_a   1.000
_cell.length_b   1.000
_cell.length_c   1.000
_cell.angle_alpha   90.00
_cell.angle_beta   90.00
_cell.angle_gamma   90.00
#
_symmetry.space_group_name_H-M   'P 1'
#
loop_
_entity.id
_entity.type
_entity.pdbx_description
1 polymer ?
#
loop_
_entity_poly.entity_id
_entity_poly.type
_entity_poly.pdbx_seq_one_letter_code
_entity_poly.pdbx_strand_id
1 'polypeptide(L)'
;MVRIISLLFASIVFFSFIESKSTPYVVVLGIAQDGGAPHAACTKECCIHKWDNPQLHNQVSSIGIVDPLTNEVWIIDATPDFSVQLNTLTMEQKRVFKGVFLTHAHIGHYTGLIHLGREVMGAKEIPVYAMPKMEIFLTNNGPWSQLIELNNIDIKSLKNNTSVSLNDNLSITPFLVPHRDEFSETVGYKIQGPNKSLIFIPDIDKWEKWNINIQDMVHENDFSLLDGTFYDINELPGRDMSKIPHPFIVETFKVLEKVKNKSSVHFIHLNHTNPALNTSSNATKEIRKNGFNVAKRNQKFNL
;
A
#
# COMPACT_ATOMS: atom_id res chain seq x y z
N MET A 1 5.74 -10.02 -81.92
CA MET A 1 6.43 -10.00 -80.60
C MET A 1 5.75 -9.00 -79.74
N VAL A 2 4.86 -9.45 -78.84
CA VAL A 2 4.13 -8.61 -77.87
C VAL A 2 4.88 -8.70 -76.52
N ARG A 3 5.41 -7.58 -76.02
CA ARG A 3 6.04 -7.50 -74.71
C ARG A 3 4.97 -7.20 -73.64
N ILE A 4 4.75 -8.18 -72.76
CA ILE A 4 3.91 -8.03 -71.59
C ILE A 4 4.78 -7.38 -70.52
N ILE A 5 4.41 -6.16 -70.06
CA ILE A 5 5.02 -5.48 -68.92
C ILE A 5 4.19 -5.85 -67.66
N SER A 6 4.77 -6.68 -66.81
CA SER A 6 4.18 -7.00 -65.52
C SER A 6 4.50 -5.86 -64.49
N LEU A 7 3.48 -5.15 -64.11
CA LEU A 7 3.56 -4.18 -62.96
C LEU A 7 3.42 -4.95 -61.63
N LEU A 8 4.50 -5.01 -60.86
CA LEU A 8 4.47 -5.48 -59.49
C LEU A 8 3.95 -4.33 -58.58
N PHE A 9 2.74 -4.50 -58.04
CA PHE A 9 2.23 -3.67 -56.95
C PHE A 9 2.84 -4.16 -55.65
N ALA A 10 3.78 -3.41 -55.06
CA ALA A 10 4.28 -3.63 -53.73
C ALA A 10 3.31 -2.99 -52.72
N SER A 11 2.50 -3.82 -52.04
CA SER A 11 1.64 -3.39 -50.95
C SER A 11 2.51 -3.11 -49.72
N ILE A 12 2.70 -1.85 -49.39
CA ILE A 12 3.34 -1.43 -48.12
C ILE A 12 2.30 -1.58 -47.01
N VAL A 13 2.42 -2.63 -46.20
CA VAL A 13 1.62 -2.80 -44.97
C VAL A 13 2.25 -1.92 -43.89
N PHE A 14 1.62 -0.82 -43.58
CA PHE A 14 1.93 -0.01 -42.38
C PHE A 14 1.49 -0.78 -41.14
N PHE A 15 2.40 -1.43 -40.46
CA PHE A 15 2.19 -1.84 -39.06
C PHE A 15 2.22 -0.61 -38.21
N SER A 16 1.05 -0.08 -37.83
CA SER A 16 0.93 0.86 -36.76
C SER A 16 1.26 0.10 -35.46
N PHE A 17 2.46 0.29 -34.93
CA PHE A 17 2.75 -0.05 -33.55
C PHE A 17 1.86 0.85 -32.68
N ILE A 18 0.76 0.31 -32.18
CA ILE A 18 0.03 0.90 -31.06
C ILE A 18 0.95 0.72 -29.87
N GLU A 19 1.73 1.74 -29.56
CA GLU A 19 2.45 1.84 -28.29
C GLU A 19 1.39 1.74 -27.21
N SER A 20 1.34 0.61 -26.49
CA SER A 20 0.47 0.45 -25.34
C SER A 20 0.84 1.57 -24.36
N LYS A 21 0.01 2.60 -24.26
CA LYS A 21 0.16 3.64 -23.25
C LYS A 21 0.28 2.92 -21.91
N SER A 22 1.44 3.00 -21.28
CA SER A 22 1.66 2.41 -19.98
C SER A 22 0.73 3.13 -18.98
N THR A 23 -0.24 2.42 -18.42
CA THR A 23 -1.21 2.97 -17.48
C THR A 23 -0.58 3.15 -16.11
N PRO A 24 -0.97 4.17 -15.35
CA PRO A 24 -0.63 4.29 -13.93
C PRO A 24 -1.02 3.04 -13.14
N TYR A 25 -0.25 2.73 -12.10
CA TYR A 25 -0.52 1.57 -11.27
C TYR A 25 -0.11 1.77 -9.81
N VAL A 26 -0.75 1.01 -8.94
CA VAL A 26 -0.30 0.81 -7.55
C VAL A 26 0.53 -0.46 -7.49
N VAL A 27 1.65 -0.42 -6.75
CA VAL A 27 2.49 -1.59 -6.47
C VAL A 27 2.61 -1.82 -4.96
N VAL A 28 2.46 -3.07 -4.53
CA VAL A 28 2.63 -3.46 -3.12
C VAL A 28 4.12 -3.55 -2.80
N LEU A 29 4.58 -2.80 -1.79
CA LEU A 29 5.98 -2.74 -1.37
C LEU A 29 6.26 -3.63 -0.17
N GLY A 30 5.27 -3.85 0.68
CA GLY A 30 5.34 -4.72 1.83
C GLY A 30 3.94 -5.15 2.27
N ILE A 31 3.85 -6.22 3.06
CA ILE A 31 2.58 -6.81 3.49
C ILE A 31 2.50 -7.13 4.98
N ALA A 32 3.60 -7.00 5.72
CA ALA A 32 3.64 -7.31 7.13
C ALA A 32 3.25 -6.11 8.01
N GLN A 33 2.74 -6.38 9.20
CA GLN A 33 2.44 -5.36 10.20
C GLN A 33 3.75 -4.74 10.74
N ASP A 34 3.71 -3.50 11.13
CA ASP A 34 4.63 -2.63 11.88
C ASP A 34 6.09 -3.07 12.01
N GLY A 35 6.33 -4.22 12.62
CA GLY A 35 7.67 -4.73 12.90
C GLY A 35 8.21 -5.70 11.84
N GLY A 36 7.47 -5.92 10.76
CA GLY A 36 7.86 -6.85 9.71
C GLY A 36 7.80 -8.34 10.12
N ALA A 37 8.21 -9.21 9.21
CA ALA A 37 8.39 -10.63 9.52
C ALA A 37 9.67 -11.15 8.85
N PRO A 38 10.70 -11.64 9.64
CA PRO A 38 10.63 -11.95 11.07
C PRO A 38 10.44 -10.71 11.94
N HIS A 39 9.76 -10.86 13.07
CA HIS A 39 9.56 -9.81 14.05
C HIS A 39 10.69 -9.80 15.08
N ALA A 40 11.12 -8.62 15.50
CA ALA A 40 12.24 -8.44 16.42
C ALA A 40 12.13 -9.34 17.67
N ALA A 41 13.21 -10.05 17.99
CA ALA A 41 13.32 -10.98 19.10
C ALA A 41 12.34 -12.18 19.07
N CYS A 42 11.59 -12.39 18.00
CA CYS A 42 10.69 -13.54 17.87
C CYS A 42 11.47 -14.82 17.55
N THR A 43 11.41 -15.79 18.48
CA THR A 43 12.00 -17.12 18.35
C THR A 43 11.00 -18.22 17.99
N LYS A 44 9.73 -17.84 17.77
CA LYS A 44 8.66 -18.77 17.41
C LYS A 44 8.84 -19.29 15.97
N GLU A 45 8.18 -20.39 15.66
CA GLU A 45 8.19 -21.04 14.35
C GLU A 45 7.91 -20.05 13.19
N CYS A 46 7.01 -19.10 13.39
CA CYS A 46 6.67 -18.07 12.39
C CYS A 46 7.84 -17.17 11.98
N CYS A 47 8.92 -17.10 12.80
CA CYS A 47 10.06 -16.21 12.57
C CYS A 47 11.41 -16.92 12.51
N ILE A 48 11.61 -17.98 13.30
CA ILE A 48 12.95 -18.54 13.54
C ILE A 48 13.70 -18.93 12.25
N HIS A 49 12.99 -19.52 11.29
CA HIS A 49 13.60 -19.92 10.01
C HIS A 49 13.77 -18.77 9.01
N LYS A 50 13.22 -17.62 9.31
CA LYS A 50 13.33 -16.44 8.45
C LYS A 50 14.61 -15.66 8.73
N TRP A 51 15.14 -15.69 9.96
CA TRP A 51 16.31 -14.90 10.33
C TRP A 51 17.52 -15.16 9.44
N ASP A 52 17.76 -16.41 9.09
CA ASP A 52 18.87 -16.82 8.23
C ASP A 52 18.49 -16.83 6.73
N ASN A 53 17.27 -16.45 6.38
CA ASN A 53 16.75 -16.49 5.03
C ASN A 53 16.08 -15.16 4.64
N PRO A 54 16.85 -14.14 4.23
CA PRO A 54 16.30 -12.82 3.88
C PRO A 54 15.24 -12.84 2.78
N GLN A 55 15.24 -13.86 1.92
CA GLN A 55 14.23 -14.06 0.88
C GLN A 55 12.83 -14.38 1.43
N LEU A 56 12.76 -14.85 2.68
CA LEU A 56 11.50 -15.13 3.39
C LEU A 56 11.01 -13.93 4.21
N HIS A 57 11.76 -12.83 4.23
CA HIS A 57 11.35 -11.62 4.93
C HIS A 57 10.15 -10.98 4.24
N ASN A 58 9.16 -10.60 5.03
CA ASN A 58 8.07 -9.76 4.58
C ASN A 58 8.27 -8.36 5.14
N GLN A 59 8.43 -7.40 4.23
CA GLN A 59 8.55 -5.99 4.56
C GLN A 59 7.24 -5.43 5.11
N VAL A 60 7.36 -4.36 5.87
CA VAL A 60 6.23 -3.67 6.49
C VAL A 60 5.31 -3.08 5.42
N SER A 61 4.01 -3.11 5.69
CA SER A 61 2.93 -2.72 4.78
C SER A 61 3.10 -1.30 4.26
N SER A 62 3.25 -1.19 2.95
CA SER A 62 3.33 0.06 2.21
C SER A 62 2.98 -0.21 0.75
N ILE A 63 2.51 0.81 0.06
CA ILE A 63 2.25 0.76 -1.38
C ILE A 63 2.91 1.94 -2.09
N GLY A 64 3.32 1.72 -3.33
CA GLY A 64 3.79 2.76 -4.23
C GLY A 64 2.75 3.09 -5.29
N ILE A 65 2.62 4.36 -5.64
CA ILE A 65 1.84 4.84 -6.78
C ILE A 65 2.83 5.21 -7.86
N VAL A 66 2.63 4.71 -9.07
CA VAL A 66 3.53 4.90 -10.20
C VAL A 66 2.77 5.43 -11.40
N ASP A 67 3.21 6.56 -11.93
CA ASP A 67 2.80 7.02 -13.25
C ASP A 67 3.96 6.85 -14.25
N PRO A 68 3.91 5.84 -15.13
CA PRO A 68 4.94 5.61 -16.12
C PRO A 68 5.00 6.69 -17.22
N LEU A 69 3.91 7.46 -17.40
CA LEU A 69 3.84 8.51 -18.42
C LEU A 69 4.66 9.74 -18.04
N THR A 70 4.58 10.11 -16.73
CA THR A 70 5.34 11.24 -16.17
C THR A 70 6.65 10.80 -15.52
N ASN A 71 6.85 9.48 -15.37
CA ASN A 71 7.96 8.87 -14.65
C ASN A 71 8.02 9.29 -13.15
N GLU A 72 6.84 9.54 -12.55
CA GLU A 72 6.70 9.99 -11.18
C GLU A 72 6.22 8.87 -10.26
N VAL A 73 6.67 8.90 -8.99
CA VAL A 73 6.27 7.94 -7.97
C VAL A 73 5.98 8.61 -6.63
N TRP A 74 5.02 8.07 -5.92
CA TRP A 74 4.68 8.40 -4.54
C TRP A 74 4.66 7.12 -3.71
N ILE A 75 4.85 7.25 -2.40
CA ILE A 75 4.75 6.13 -1.46
C ILE A 75 3.68 6.44 -0.42
N ILE A 76 2.89 5.44 -0.04
CA ILE A 76 2.00 5.52 1.11
C ILE A 76 2.63 4.70 2.23
N ASP A 77 2.87 5.39 3.34
CA ASP A 77 3.59 5.00 4.54
C ASP A 77 5.11 4.83 4.37
N ALA A 78 5.84 5.61 5.16
CA ALA A 78 7.28 5.53 5.33
C ALA A 78 7.62 4.56 6.46
N THR A 79 7.72 3.29 6.13
CA THR A 79 7.91 2.18 7.07
C THR A 79 9.36 2.05 7.54
N PRO A 80 9.67 1.19 8.54
CA PRO A 80 11.05 0.83 8.86
C PRO A 80 11.86 0.29 7.67
N ASP A 81 11.18 -0.25 6.64
CA ASP A 81 11.80 -0.76 5.40
C ASP A 81 11.89 0.30 4.29
N PHE A 82 11.67 1.56 4.60
CA PHE A 82 11.53 2.67 3.63
C PHE A 82 12.66 2.70 2.60
N SER A 83 13.90 2.51 3.02
CA SER A 83 15.07 2.55 2.11
C SER A 83 14.96 1.53 0.97
N VAL A 84 14.56 0.30 1.29
CA VAL A 84 14.42 -0.78 0.30
C VAL A 84 13.17 -0.57 -0.55
N GLN A 85 12.10 -0.09 0.07
CA GLN A 85 10.82 0.19 -0.61
C GLN A 85 10.97 1.34 -1.60
N LEU A 86 11.61 2.43 -1.20
CA LEU A 86 11.91 3.56 -2.09
C LEU A 86 12.83 3.15 -3.24
N ASN A 87 13.87 2.36 -2.95
CA ASN A 87 14.76 1.82 -3.98
C ASN A 87 13.99 0.98 -5.01
N THR A 88 13.06 0.12 -4.56
CA THR A 88 12.19 -0.67 -5.45
C THR A 88 11.37 0.21 -6.38
N LEU A 89 10.90 1.37 -5.90
CA LEU A 89 10.10 2.29 -6.70
C LEU A 89 10.93 3.08 -7.72
N THR A 90 12.15 3.50 -7.36
CA THR A 90 12.88 4.54 -8.08
C THR A 90 13.97 4.00 -9.01
N MET A 91 14.64 2.90 -8.64
CA MET A 91 15.88 2.50 -9.32
C MET A 91 15.69 1.86 -10.69
N GLU A 92 14.66 1.03 -10.89
CA GLU A 92 14.49 0.29 -12.16
C GLU A 92 14.42 1.20 -13.39
N GLN A 93 13.80 2.39 -13.26
CA GLN A 93 13.55 3.31 -14.37
C GLN A 93 13.98 4.75 -14.07
N LYS A 94 14.79 4.96 -13.03
CA LYS A 94 15.20 6.30 -12.55
C LYS A 94 13.99 7.22 -12.33
N ARG A 95 12.95 6.71 -11.69
CA ARG A 95 11.70 7.45 -11.45
C ARG A 95 11.92 8.58 -10.46
N VAL A 96 11.16 9.66 -10.65
CA VAL A 96 11.20 10.84 -9.80
C VAL A 96 10.30 10.63 -8.57
N PHE A 97 10.90 10.62 -7.40
CA PHE A 97 10.16 10.54 -6.13
C PHE A 97 9.51 11.88 -5.82
N LYS A 98 8.18 11.90 -5.66
CA LYS A 98 7.34 13.09 -5.54
C LYS A 98 6.75 13.31 -4.15
N GLY A 99 6.78 12.32 -3.28
CA GLY A 99 6.31 12.50 -1.91
C GLY A 99 5.82 11.25 -1.21
N VAL A 100 5.47 11.46 0.07
CA VAL A 100 4.98 10.45 1.00
C VAL A 100 3.58 10.83 1.46
N PHE A 101 2.67 9.88 1.50
CA PHE A 101 1.37 9.99 2.17
C PHE A 101 1.41 9.15 3.44
N LEU A 102 0.95 9.69 4.56
CA LEU A 102 0.95 8.97 5.84
C LEU A 102 -0.47 8.60 6.24
N THR A 103 -0.65 7.35 6.69
CA THR A 103 -1.94 6.89 7.20
C THR A 103 -2.15 7.33 8.65
N HIS A 104 -1.16 7.11 9.52
CA HIS A 104 -1.25 7.43 10.95
C HIS A 104 0.10 7.33 11.67
N ALA A 105 0.12 7.66 12.97
CA ALA A 105 1.34 7.72 13.80
C ALA A 105 1.63 6.43 14.59
N HIS A 106 1.53 5.26 13.96
CA HIS A 106 2.14 4.03 14.47
C HIS A 106 3.48 3.76 13.81
N ILE A 107 4.41 3.14 14.53
CA ILE A 107 5.84 3.04 14.14
C ILE A 107 6.06 2.40 12.76
N GLY A 108 5.17 1.51 12.34
CA GLY A 108 5.22 0.86 11.03
C GLY A 108 4.95 1.80 9.86
N HIS A 109 4.41 3.01 10.09
CA HIS A 109 3.85 3.84 9.03
C HIS A 109 4.59 5.15 8.79
N TYR A 110 5.41 5.63 9.75
CA TYR A 110 6.08 6.94 9.62
C TYR A 110 7.56 6.97 10.02
N THR A 111 8.07 5.94 10.73
CA THR A 111 9.45 6.00 11.26
C THR A 111 10.50 6.08 10.18
N GLY A 112 10.23 5.54 9.01
CA GLY A 112 11.13 5.59 7.86
C GLY A 112 11.35 6.98 7.27
N LEU A 113 10.55 8.00 7.65
CA LEU A 113 10.81 9.38 7.26
C LEU A 113 12.20 9.88 7.65
N ILE A 114 12.80 9.31 8.71
CA ILE A 114 14.16 9.67 9.15
C ILE A 114 15.20 9.49 8.03
N HIS A 115 14.96 8.60 7.07
CA HIS A 115 15.85 8.37 5.93
C HIS A 115 15.90 9.54 4.96
N LEU A 116 14.95 10.47 5.01
CA LEU A 116 14.97 11.70 4.22
C LEU A 116 15.95 12.74 4.80
N GLY A 117 16.38 12.56 6.06
CA GLY A 117 17.28 13.45 6.76
C GLY A 117 18.71 13.50 6.20
N ARG A 118 19.46 14.45 6.74
CA ARG A 118 20.83 14.75 6.32
C ARG A 118 21.83 13.60 6.51
N GLU A 119 21.55 12.69 7.46
CA GLU A 119 22.43 11.57 7.77
C GLU A 119 22.33 10.44 6.72
N VAL A 120 21.27 10.42 5.90
CA VAL A 120 21.03 9.39 4.88
C VAL A 120 20.88 10.03 3.50
N MET A 121 19.67 10.52 3.17
CA MET A 121 19.37 11.00 1.81
C MET A 121 19.71 12.48 1.61
N GLY A 122 19.71 13.28 2.67
CA GLY A 122 19.86 14.73 2.57
C GLY A 122 18.83 15.33 1.62
N ALA A 123 17.60 14.86 1.69
CA ALA A 123 16.54 15.27 0.80
C ALA A 123 16.25 16.76 0.90
N LYS A 124 15.64 17.32 -0.14
CA LYS A 124 15.23 18.73 -0.18
C LYS A 124 13.76 18.83 -0.51
N GLU A 125 12.99 19.38 0.45
CA GLU A 125 11.58 19.76 0.30
C GLU A 125 10.70 18.64 -0.26
N ILE A 126 10.95 17.36 0.17
CA ILE A 126 10.09 16.25 -0.22
C ILE A 126 8.71 16.44 0.41
N PRO A 127 7.63 16.49 -0.39
CA PRO A 127 6.28 16.62 0.14
C PRO A 127 5.90 15.43 1.02
N VAL A 128 5.44 15.70 2.24
CA VAL A 128 4.88 14.71 3.16
C VAL A 128 3.44 15.12 3.48
N TYR A 129 2.52 14.36 2.95
CA TYR A 129 1.08 14.60 3.10
C TYR A 129 0.58 13.95 4.38
N ALA A 130 0.04 14.75 5.30
CA ALA A 130 -0.35 14.32 6.63
C ALA A 130 -1.68 14.95 7.06
N MET A 131 -2.47 14.21 7.85
CA MET A 131 -3.65 14.77 8.52
C MET A 131 -3.21 15.75 9.62
N PRO A 132 -4.07 16.70 10.06
CA PRO A 132 -3.68 17.79 10.95
C PRO A 132 -3.01 17.38 12.27
N LYS A 133 -3.49 16.32 12.96
CA LYS A 133 -2.82 15.85 14.18
C LYS A 133 -1.47 15.18 13.86
N MET A 134 -1.38 14.46 12.74
CA MET A 134 -0.13 13.87 12.26
C MET A 134 0.90 14.95 11.93
N GLU A 135 0.50 16.06 11.30
CA GLU A 135 1.34 17.23 11.08
C GLU A 135 1.86 17.81 12.40
N ILE A 136 0.97 18.02 13.39
CA ILE A 136 1.34 18.49 14.74
C ILE A 136 2.32 17.51 15.39
N PHE A 137 2.07 16.22 15.29
CA PHE A 137 2.95 15.18 15.85
C PHE A 137 4.37 15.25 15.24
N LEU A 138 4.50 15.31 13.95
CA LEU A 138 5.80 15.39 13.27
C LEU A 138 6.54 16.70 13.60
N THR A 139 5.82 17.81 13.68
CA THR A 139 6.40 19.13 13.93
C THR A 139 6.94 19.26 15.36
N ASN A 140 6.30 18.60 16.33
CA ASN A 140 6.63 18.77 17.76
C ASN A 140 7.54 17.66 18.33
N ASN A 141 7.88 16.64 17.53
CA ASN A 141 8.67 15.52 18.03
C ASN A 141 9.94 15.31 17.20
N GLY A 142 11.09 15.31 17.87
CA GLY A 142 12.34 14.86 17.26
C GLY A 142 12.32 13.33 17.05
N PRO A 143 13.02 12.80 16.03
CA PRO A 143 13.85 13.56 15.08
C PRO A 143 13.10 14.15 13.89
N TRP A 144 11.79 13.91 13.75
CA TRP A 144 11.00 14.35 12.56
C TRP A 144 10.90 15.88 12.45
N SER A 145 10.81 16.60 13.57
CA SER A 145 10.83 18.08 13.58
C SER A 145 12.10 18.64 12.92
N GLN A 146 13.24 17.98 13.10
CA GLN A 146 14.49 18.38 12.46
C GLN A 146 14.43 18.26 10.93
N LEU A 147 13.69 17.29 10.38
CA LEU A 147 13.52 17.16 8.93
C LEU A 147 12.80 18.39 8.34
N ILE A 148 11.84 18.93 9.10
CA ILE A 148 11.09 20.15 8.73
C ILE A 148 12.02 21.37 8.84
N GLU A 149 12.69 21.53 9.98
CA GLU A 149 13.62 22.66 10.25
C GLU A 149 14.75 22.75 9.21
N LEU A 150 15.24 21.60 8.74
CA LEU A 150 16.31 21.51 7.73
C LEU A 150 15.79 21.51 6.29
N ASN A 151 14.49 21.68 6.07
CA ASN A 151 13.84 21.60 4.76
C ASN A 151 14.13 20.28 4.01
N ASN A 152 14.32 19.18 4.74
CA ASN A 152 14.40 17.87 4.11
C ASN A 152 13.00 17.41 3.64
N ILE A 153 11.98 17.77 4.39
CA ILE A 153 10.56 17.52 4.08
C ILE A 153 9.75 18.82 4.11
N ASP A 154 8.67 18.84 3.34
CA ASP A 154 7.69 19.91 3.30
C ASP A 154 6.30 19.31 3.61
N ILE A 155 5.74 19.62 4.77
CA ILE A 155 4.44 19.07 5.20
C ILE A 155 3.31 19.70 4.38
N LYS A 156 2.49 18.84 3.80
CA LYS A 156 1.26 19.17 3.08
C LYS A 156 0.05 18.68 3.87
N SER A 157 -0.67 19.61 4.46
CA SER A 157 -1.83 19.29 5.28
C SER A 157 -2.96 18.67 4.44
N LEU A 158 -3.47 17.53 4.86
CA LEU A 158 -4.59 16.83 4.26
C LEU A 158 -5.91 17.21 4.94
N LYS A 159 -7.01 17.03 4.22
CA LYS A 159 -8.35 17.17 4.77
C LYS A 159 -9.19 15.95 4.40
N ASN A 160 -9.92 15.43 5.39
CA ASN A 160 -10.82 14.29 5.21
C ASN A 160 -11.74 14.46 3.99
N ASN A 161 -11.83 13.41 3.18
CA ASN A 161 -12.64 13.37 1.96
C ASN A 161 -12.33 14.48 0.93
N THR A 162 -11.12 15.07 0.99
CA THR A 162 -10.72 16.07 0.00
C THR A 162 -9.63 15.50 -0.89
N SER A 163 -9.90 15.44 -2.18
CA SER A 163 -8.98 14.88 -3.18
C SER A 163 -7.78 15.79 -3.40
N VAL A 164 -6.60 15.18 -3.47
CA VAL A 164 -5.35 15.82 -3.88
C VAL A 164 -5.00 15.30 -5.28
N SER A 165 -4.83 16.21 -6.25
CA SER A 165 -4.30 15.85 -7.56
C SER A 165 -2.79 15.58 -7.43
N LEU A 166 -2.36 14.40 -7.87
CA LEU A 166 -0.93 14.06 -7.96
C LEU A 166 -0.33 14.59 -9.26
N ASN A 167 -1.07 14.41 -10.33
CA ASN A 167 -0.83 14.96 -11.68
C ASN A 167 -2.13 14.88 -12.50
N ASP A 168 -2.05 15.03 -13.81
CA ASP A 168 -3.23 15.01 -14.70
C ASP A 168 -3.94 13.64 -14.76
N ASN A 169 -3.25 12.56 -14.37
CA ASN A 169 -3.74 11.18 -14.50
C ASN A 169 -4.19 10.57 -13.17
N LEU A 170 -3.73 11.11 -12.05
CA LEU A 170 -3.83 10.48 -10.74
C LEU A 170 -4.31 11.45 -9.68
N SER A 171 -5.19 10.99 -8.82
CA SER A 171 -5.55 11.67 -7.58
C SER A 171 -5.65 10.72 -6.40
N ILE A 172 -5.52 11.26 -5.20
CA ILE A 172 -5.60 10.52 -3.95
C ILE A 172 -6.50 11.24 -2.97
N THR A 173 -7.36 10.51 -2.28
CA THR A 173 -8.33 11.07 -1.32
C THR A 173 -8.21 10.34 0.01
N PRO A 174 -7.82 11.00 1.10
CA PRO A 174 -7.84 10.43 2.44
C PRO A 174 -9.28 10.36 2.96
N PHE A 175 -9.58 9.30 3.72
CA PHE A 175 -10.84 9.19 4.46
C PHE A 175 -10.56 8.61 5.85
N LEU A 176 -11.23 9.15 6.87
CA LEU A 176 -11.05 8.72 8.26
C LEU A 176 -11.57 7.30 8.46
N VAL A 177 -10.80 6.52 9.19
CA VAL A 177 -11.19 5.20 9.69
C VAL A 177 -11.01 5.15 11.22
N PRO A 178 -11.84 4.42 11.97
CA PRO A 178 -11.64 4.24 13.40
C PRO A 178 -10.40 3.40 13.67
N HIS A 179 -9.55 3.86 14.57
CA HIS A 179 -8.41 3.09 15.07
C HIS A 179 -7.97 3.65 16.43
N ARG A 180 -6.78 3.25 16.91
CA ARG A 180 -6.17 3.82 18.12
C ARG A 180 -5.48 5.14 17.75
N ASP A 181 -6.17 6.24 17.92
CA ASP A 181 -5.72 7.58 17.51
C ASP A 181 -4.92 8.28 18.63
N GLU A 182 -3.91 7.59 19.20
CA GLU A 182 -3.13 8.11 20.33
C GLU A 182 -2.38 9.40 19.99
N PHE A 183 -1.84 9.49 18.76
CA PHE A 183 -1.00 10.61 18.34
C PHE A 183 -1.50 11.33 17.09
N SER A 184 -2.29 10.67 16.26
CA SER A 184 -2.82 11.22 15.02
C SER A 184 -4.20 10.67 14.69
N GLU A 185 -4.86 11.27 13.71
CA GLU A 185 -5.96 10.59 13.01
C GLU A 185 -5.42 9.37 12.28
N THR A 186 -6.31 8.38 12.04
CA THR A 186 -6.04 7.27 11.13
C THR A 186 -6.87 7.41 9.88
N VAL A 187 -6.25 7.28 8.72
CA VAL A 187 -6.91 7.35 7.42
C VAL A 187 -6.61 6.16 6.54
N GLY A 188 -7.60 5.77 5.74
CA GLY A 188 -7.39 5.04 4.50
C GLY A 188 -7.27 6.01 3.33
N TYR A 189 -6.88 5.49 2.17
CA TYR A 189 -6.76 6.28 0.94
C TYR A 189 -7.53 5.62 -0.21
N LYS A 190 -8.24 6.46 -0.98
CA LYS A 190 -8.71 6.10 -2.32
C LYS A 190 -7.75 6.69 -3.35
N ILE A 191 -7.17 5.84 -4.19
CA ILE A 191 -6.34 6.23 -5.33
C ILE A 191 -7.18 6.08 -6.58
N GLN A 192 -7.33 7.17 -7.33
CA GLN A 192 -8.08 7.22 -8.58
C GLN A 192 -7.12 7.41 -9.74
N GLY A 193 -7.11 6.46 -10.66
CA GLY A 193 -6.46 6.58 -11.95
C GLY A 193 -7.44 6.89 -13.07
N PRO A 194 -6.98 6.89 -14.32
CA PRO A 194 -7.81 7.25 -15.48
C PRO A 194 -8.94 6.25 -15.75
N ASN A 195 -8.79 4.99 -15.39
CA ASN A 195 -9.76 3.94 -15.71
C ASN A 195 -10.29 3.22 -14.47
N LYS A 196 -9.50 3.13 -13.41
CA LYS A 196 -9.80 2.33 -12.22
C LYS A 196 -9.39 3.02 -10.94
N SER A 197 -9.94 2.52 -9.84
CA SER A 197 -9.67 3.00 -8.49
C SER A 197 -9.23 1.86 -7.57
N LEU A 198 -8.48 2.24 -6.53
CA LEU A 198 -8.04 1.35 -5.47
C LEU A 198 -8.25 2.01 -4.12
N ILE A 199 -8.80 1.28 -3.14
CA ILE A 199 -8.79 1.68 -1.74
C ILE A 199 -7.70 0.94 -0.97
N PHE A 200 -7.02 1.67 -0.08
CA PHE A 200 -5.99 1.15 0.82
C PHE A 200 -6.36 1.47 2.26
N ILE A 201 -6.66 0.45 3.04
CA ILE A 201 -7.02 0.52 4.46
C ILE A 201 -6.13 -0.50 5.19
N PRO A 202 -4.85 -0.16 5.48
CA PRO A 202 -3.94 -1.10 6.11
C PRO A 202 -4.27 -1.35 7.57
N ASP A 203 -4.83 -0.35 8.23
CA ASP A 203 -5.11 -0.35 9.66
C ASP A 203 -6.49 0.24 9.95
N ILE A 204 -7.32 -0.50 10.67
CA ILE A 204 -8.66 -0.08 11.09
C ILE A 204 -9.08 -0.87 12.33
N ASP A 205 -9.90 -0.31 13.20
CA ASP A 205 -10.63 -1.07 14.22
C ASP A 205 -11.74 -1.92 13.58
N LYS A 206 -12.51 -2.62 14.36
CA LYS A 206 -13.62 -3.47 13.90
C LYS A 206 -14.55 -2.73 12.94
N TRP A 207 -14.99 -3.39 11.86
CA TRP A 207 -15.86 -2.79 10.83
C TRP A 207 -17.13 -2.16 11.39
N GLU A 208 -17.71 -2.74 12.46
CA GLU A 208 -18.90 -2.21 13.12
C GLU A 208 -18.69 -0.88 13.84
N LYS A 209 -17.45 -0.49 14.11
CA LYS A 209 -17.12 0.81 14.70
C LYS A 209 -17.00 1.92 13.64
N TRP A 210 -16.98 1.57 12.39
CA TRP A 210 -16.90 2.52 11.30
C TRP A 210 -18.29 2.91 10.83
N ASN A 211 -18.54 4.21 10.69
CA ASN A 211 -19.84 4.73 10.24
C ASN A 211 -20.06 4.62 8.72
N ILE A 212 -19.05 4.16 7.98
CA ILE A 212 -19.12 3.90 6.54
C ILE A 212 -19.20 2.38 6.33
N ASN A 213 -20.07 1.96 5.41
CA ASN A 213 -20.22 0.56 5.09
C ASN A 213 -19.08 0.09 4.16
N ILE A 214 -18.24 -0.81 4.64
CA ILE A 214 -17.12 -1.36 3.85
C ILE A 214 -17.60 -2.10 2.58
N GLN A 215 -18.82 -2.68 2.57
CA GLN A 215 -19.34 -3.33 1.37
C GLN A 215 -19.54 -2.32 0.24
N ASP A 216 -20.04 -1.12 0.55
CA ASP A 216 -20.24 -0.05 -0.42
C ASP A 216 -18.89 0.44 -0.95
N MET A 217 -17.91 0.65 -0.04
CA MET A 217 -16.54 1.03 -0.42
C MET A 217 -15.89 0.03 -1.37
N VAL A 218 -16.04 -1.28 -1.11
CA VAL A 218 -15.52 -2.34 -1.99
C VAL A 218 -16.28 -2.39 -3.31
N HIS A 219 -17.59 -2.10 -3.29
CA HIS A 219 -18.41 -2.11 -4.51
C HIS A 219 -18.08 -0.94 -5.46
N GLU A 220 -17.77 0.23 -4.90
CA GLU A 220 -17.48 1.46 -5.63
C GLU A 220 -16.04 1.55 -6.17
N ASN A 221 -15.18 0.59 -5.83
CA ASN A 221 -13.78 0.59 -6.23
C ASN A 221 -13.37 -0.71 -6.91
N ASP A 222 -12.45 -0.63 -7.85
CA ASP A 222 -12.01 -1.79 -8.64
C ASP A 222 -11.11 -2.73 -7.83
N PHE A 223 -10.33 -2.19 -6.89
CA PHE A 223 -9.42 -2.95 -6.05
C PHE A 223 -9.50 -2.47 -4.60
N SER A 224 -9.30 -3.39 -3.67
CA SER A 224 -9.31 -3.10 -2.24
C SER A 224 -8.16 -3.83 -1.55
N LEU A 225 -7.27 -3.07 -0.91
CA LEU A 225 -6.24 -3.56 0.00
C LEU A 225 -6.72 -3.28 1.42
N LEU A 226 -7.13 -4.32 2.15
CA LEU A 226 -7.80 -4.21 3.44
C LEU A 226 -6.96 -4.82 4.56
N ASP A 227 -7.15 -4.30 5.77
CA ASP A 227 -6.57 -4.83 7.00
C ASP A 227 -6.79 -6.34 7.12
N GLY A 228 -5.70 -7.06 7.24
CA GLY A 228 -5.64 -8.49 7.45
C GLY A 228 -4.71 -8.86 8.60
N THR A 229 -4.55 -7.97 9.58
CA THR A 229 -3.56 -8.08 10.65
C THR A 229 -3.61 -9.44 11.33
N PHE A 230 -4.79 -9.90 11.71
CA PHE A 230 -4.96 -11.22 12.31
C PHE A 230 -5.94 -12.08 11.52
N TYR A 231 -5.65 -13.39 11.46
CA TYR A 231 -6.51 -14.33 10.75
C TYR A 231 -7.80 -14.60 11.52
N ASP A 232 -7.67 -15.03 12.79
CA ASP A 232 -8.82 -15.34 13.66
C ASP A 232 -8.49 -15.07 15.15
N ILE A 233 -9.48 -15.34 15.98
CA ILE A 233 -9.39 -15.14 17.44
C ILE A 233 -8.38 -16.07 18.13
N ASN A 234 -7.92 -17.14 17.49
CA ASN A 234 -7.03 -18.15 18.06
C ASN A 234 -5.56 -17.91 17.74
N GLU A 235 -5.25 -16.89 16.93
CA GLU A 235 -3.89 -16.65 16.41
C GLU A 235 -2.85 -16.41 17.52
N LEU A 236 -3.24 -15.76 18.62
CA LEU A 236 -2.36 -15.47 19.75
C LEU A 236 -2.88 -16.14 21.03
N PRO A 237 -2.54 -17.42 21.30
CA PRO A 237 -2.94 -18.09 22.51
C PRO A 237 -2.50 -17.34 23.77
N GLY A 238 -3.39 -17.18 24.73
CA GLY A 238 -3.12 -16.48 26.00
C GLY A 238 -3.33 -14.96 25.97
N ARG A 239 -3.69 -14.39 24.82
CA ARG A 239 -4.09 -12.98 24.69
C ARG A 239 -5.60 -12.87 24.48
N ASP A 240 -6.23 -11.91 25.17
CA ASP A 240 -7.63 -11.58 24.90
C ASP A 240 -7.76 -10.87 23.53
N MET A 241 -7.99 -11.67 22.50
CA MET A 241 -8.07 -11.21 21.12
C MET A 241 -9.31 -10.34 20.85
N SER A 242 -10.34 -10.39 21.70
CA SER A 242 -11.53 -9.55 21.54
C SER A 242 -11.24 -8.05 21.72
N LYS A 243 -10.15 -7.73 22.40
CA LYS A 243 -9.69 -6.34 22.65
C LYS A 243 -8.76 -5.81 21.56
N ILE A 244 -8.43 -6.62 20.58
CA ILE A 244 -7.54 -6.21 19.50
C ILE A 244 -8.30 -5.32 18.52
N PRO A 245 -7.80 -4.11 18.25
CA PRO A 245 -8.47 -3.12 17.39
C PRO A 245 -8.18 -3.38 15.91
N HIS A 246 -8.47 -4.59 15.44
CA HIS A 246 -8.40 -4.98 14.03
C HIS A 246 -9.53 -5.97 13.73
N PRO A 247 -10.17 -5.91 12.54
CA PRO A 247 -11.06 -6.95 12.10
C PRO A 247 -10.23 -8.21 11.80
N PHE A 248 -10.72 -9.38 12.22
CA PHE A 248 -10.09 -10.61 11.77
C PHE A 248 -10.45 -10.89 10.30
N ILE A 249 -9.55 -11.55 9.59
CA ILE A 249 -9.83 -11.95 8.20
C ILE A 249 -11.13 -12.75 8.11
N VAL A 250 -11.38 -13.68 9.05
CA VAL A 250 -12.62 -14.47 9.09
C VAL A 250 -13.88 -13.65 9.40
N GLU A 251 -13.76 -12.53 10.11
CA GLU A 251 -14.84 -11.57 10.32
C GLU A 251 -15.15 -10.82 9.01
N THR A 252 -14.11 -10.38 8.31
CA THR A 252 -14.23 -9.70 7.03
C THR A 252 -14.90 -10.58 5.97
N PHE A 253 -14.68 -11.90 5.97
CA PHE A 253 -15.44 -12.82 5.10
C PHE A 253 -16.95 -12.69 5.27
N LYS A 254 -17.42 -12.61 6.52
CA LYS A 254 -18.85 -12.50 6.83
C LYS A 254 -19.40 -11.14 6.41
N VAL A 255 -18.65 -10.08 6.73
CA VAL A 255 -19.07 -8.72 6.37
C VAL A 255 -19.16 -8.55 4.85
N LEU A 256 -18.22 -9.12 4.10
CA LEU A 256 -18.18 -9.03 2.63
C LEU A 256 -18.85 -10.23 1.92
N GLU A 257 -19.67 -11.05 2.62
CA GLU A 257 -20.27 -12.25 2.04
C GLU A 257 -21.07 -11.97 0.76
N LYS A 258 -21.80 -10.85 0.72
CA LYS A 258 -22.68 -10.46 -0.39
C LYS A 258 -21.97 -9.68 -1.50
N VAL A 259 -20.71 -9.32 -1.34
CA VAL A 259 -19.95 -8.61 -2.37
C VAL A 259 -19.69 -9.54 -3.55
N LYS A 260 -20.02 -9.09 -4.77
CA LYS A 260 -19.91 -9.90 -6.00
C LYS A 260 -18.47 -10.11 -6.43
N ASN A 261 -17.65 -9.06 -6.39
CA ASN A 261 -16.25 -9.11 -6.83
C ASN A 261 -15.29 -9.27 -5.66
N LYS A 262 -15.40 -10.36 -4.92
CA LYS A 262 -14.50 -10.67 -3.79
C LYS A 262 -13.04 -10.81 -4.21
N SER A 263 -12.79 -11.18 -5.46
CA SER A 263 -11.43 -11.34 -6.00
C SER A 263 -10.67 -10.02 -6.16
N SER A 264 -11.35 -8.88 -6.06
CA SER A 264 -10.71 -7.56 -6.02
C SER A 264 -10.15 -7.21 -4.63
N VAL A 265 -10.56 -7.95 -3.60
CA VAL A 265 -10.14 -7.72 -2.21
C VAL A 265 -8.89 -8.52 -1.90
N HIS A 266 -7.88 -7.85 -1.37
CA HIS A 266 -6.61 -8.41 -0.97
C HIS A 266 -6.30 -8.00 0.47
N PHE A 267 -6.05 -8.95 1.34
CA PHE A 267 -5.60 -8.68 2.72
C PHE A 267 -4.14 -8.27 2.73
N ILE A 268 -3.83 -7.24 3.51
CA ILE A 268 -2.50 -6.67 3.70
C ILE A 268 -2.25 -6.43 5.19
N HIS A 269 -1.07 -5.95 5.59
CA HIS A 269 -0.73 -5.60 6.97
C HIS A 269 -0.78 -6.79 7.95
N LEU A 270 -0.30 -7.97 7.50
CA LEU A 270 -0.39 -9.21 8.27
C LEU A 270 0.62 -9.24 9.41
N ASN A 271 0.16 -9.53 10.62
CA ASN A 271 1.05 -9.77 11.76
C ASN A 271 2.00 -10.95 11.47
N HIS A 272 3.21 -10.91 12.04
CA HIS A 272 4.21 -11.97 11.82
C HIS A 272 3.73 -13.38 12.19
N THR A 273 2.72 -13.49 13.08
CA THR A 273 2.08 -14.76 13.46
C THR A 273 0.97 -15.19 12.51
N ASN A 274 0.49 -14.28 11.66
CA ASN A 274 -0.64 -14.58 10.78
C ASN A 274 -0.29 -15.72 9.81
N PRO A 275 -1.02 -16.84 9.85
CA PRO A 275 -0.74 -17.99 9.00
C PRO A 275 -0.89 -17.68 7.50
N ALA A 276 -1.58 -16.59 7.13
CA ALA A 276 -1.74 -16.17 5.74
C ALA A 276 -0.45 -15.61 5.10
N LEU A 277 0.59 -15.30 5.90
CA LEU A 277 1.94 -15.02 5.38
C LEU A 277 2.58 -16.24 4.67
N ASN A 278 2.12 -17.45 4.99
CA ASN A 278 2.52 -18.67 4.29
C ASN A 278 1.49 -18.98 3.18
N THR A 279 1.90 -18.86 1.93
CA THR A 279 1.04 -19.05 0.75
C THR A 279 0.45 -20.46 0.60
N SER A 280 1.03 -21.47 1.27
CA SER A 280 0.58 -22.87 1.28
C SER A 280 -0.25 -23.24 2.52
N SER A 281 -0.42 -22.34 3.49
CA SER A 281 -1.19 -22.59 4.71
C SER A 281 -2.66 -22.87 4.45
N ASN A 282 -3.32 -23.49 5.42
CA ASN A 282 -4.77 -23.68 5.37
C ASN A 282 -5.52 -22.36 5.39
N ALA A 283 -5.03 -21.37 6.13
CA ALA A 283 -5.61 -20.00 6.15
C ALA A 283 -5.61 -19.38 4.75
N THR A 284 -4.49 -19.42 4.02
CA THR A 284 -4.42 -18.92 2.65
C THR A 284 -5.34 -19.69 1.69
N LYS A 285 -5.46 -21.01 1.86
CA LYS A 285 -6.40 -21.80 1.06
C LYS A 285 -7.85 -21.42 1.34
N GLU A 286 -8.18 -21.17 2.60
CA GLU A 286 -9.53 -20.75 3.01
C GLU A 286 -9.87 -19.33 2.52
N ILE A 287 -8.92 -18.39 2.60
CA ILE A 287 -9.07 -17.04 1.99
C ILE A 287 -9.47 -17.17 0.52
N ARG A 288 -8.73 -17.97 -0.25
CA ARG A 288 -9.01 -18.18 -1.67
C ARG A 288 -10.34 -18.90 -1.92
N LYS A 289 -10.69 -19.89 -1.10
CA LYS A 289 -11.97 -20.60 -1.18
C LYS A 289 -13.16 -19.67 -0.98
N ASN A 290 -13.02 -18.65 -0.12
CA ASN A 290 -14.02 -17.60 0.09
C ASN A 290 -14.00 -16.52 -1.00
N GLY A 291 -13.12 -16.63 -2.00
CA GLY A 291 -13.04 -15.73 -3.15
C GLY A 291 -12.11 -14.53 -2.96
N PHE A 292 -11.43 -14.41 -1.82
CA PHE A 292 -10.52 -13.32 -1.47
C PHE A 292 -9.06 -13.66 -1.79
N ASN A 293 -8.18 -12.68 -1.64
CA ASN A 293 -6.75 -12.82 -1.86
C ASN A 293 -5.93 -12.30 -0.68
N VAL A 294 -4.65 -12.66 -0.67
CA VAL A 294 -3.60 -12.01 0.14
C VAL A 294 -2.72 -11.23 -0.81
N ALA A 295 -2.44 -9.98 -0.49
CA ALA A 295 -1.53 -9.14 -1.25
C ALA A 295 -0.12 -9.77 -1.28
N LYS A 296 0.61 -9.50 -2.36
CA LYS A 296 1.99 -9.99 -2.51
C LYS A 296 2.90 -8.82 -2.83
N ARG A 297 4.09 -8.84 -2.26
CA ARG A 297 5.13 -7.87 -2.64
C ARG A 297 5.34 -7.86 -4.15
N ASN A 298 5.50 -6.70 -4.74
CA ASN A 298 5.61 -6.42 -6.17
C ASN A 298 4.34 -6.71 -7.00
N GLN A 299 3.21 -7.05 -6.36
CA GLN A 299 1.93 -7.13 -7.05
C GLN A 299 1.51 -5.74 -7.55
N LYS A 300 1.08 -5.66 -8.81
CA LYS A 300 0.65 -4.41 -9.44
C LYS A 300 -0.85 -4.42 -9.69
N PHE A 301 -1.47 -3.26 -9.51
CA PHE A 301 -2.87 -2.98 -9.80
C PHE A 301 -2.94 -1.80 -10.78
N ASN A 302 -3.27 -2.05 -12.03
CA ASN A 302 -3.41 -1.00 -13.06
C ASN A 302 -4.67 -0.16 -12.79
N LEU A 303 -4.51 1.15 -12.86
CA LEU A 303 -5.54 2.13 -12.53
C LEU A 303 -6.21 2.77 -13.75
#